data_dbd7e6d78ee263f49e6725b3748b46c2
#
_entry.id   dbd7e6d78ee263f49e6725b3748b46c2
#
_cell.length_a   1.000
_cell.length_b   1.000
_cell.length_c   1.000
_cell.angle_alpha   90.00
_cell.angle_beta   90.00
_cell.angle_gamma   90.00
#
_symmetry.space_group_name_H-M   'P 1'
#
loop_
_entity.id
_entity.type
_entity.pdbx_description
1 polymer ?
#
loop_
_entity_poly.entity_id
_entity_poly.type
_entity_poly.pdbx_seq_one_letter_code
_entity_poly.pdbx_strand_id
1 'polypeptide(L)'
;MSPLIQFIAEMPTAVEFDKLLLIHAGLDLSLEDPLKETTPFNRMWVREPYIYNMDETKNREHPIFAHNPIAKTIVTGHTPTALIYGDYENNVKPSLPPTSFSDGYPKCPVKVIQYPEESPRYFIDGGNHMTYKENYGNICVFDETKGVMIDSDQGINTI
;
A
#
# COMPACT_ATOMS: atom_id res chain seq x y z
N MET A 1 -19.72 21.83 -15.63
CA MET A 1 -19.21 20.58 -14.99
C MET A 1 -20.03 20.35 -13.72
N SER A 2 -20.43 19.11 -13.41
CA SER A 2 -21.13 18.84 -12.14
C SER A 2 -20.23 19.18 -10.95
N PRO A 3 -20.74 19.75 -9.83
CA PRO A 3 -19.95 20.04 -8.64
C PRO A 3 -19.17 18.84 -8.11
N LEU A 4 -19.74 17.63 -8.23
CA LEU A 4 -19.06 16.39 -7.83
C LEU A 4 -17.83 16.10 -8.71
N ILE A 5 -17.96 16.28 -10.03
CA ILE A 5 -16.85 16.07 -10.97
C ILE A 5 -15.73 17.07 -10.70
N GLN A 6 -16.08 18.32 -10.43
CA GLN A 6 -15.11 19.35 -10.09
C GLN A 6 -14.40 19.01 -8.77
N PHE A 7 -15.13 18.63 -7.74
CA PHE A 7 -14.56 18.19 -6.45
C PHE A 7 -13.55 17.06 -6.64
N ILE A 8 -13.91 16.01 -7.41
CA ILE A 8 -13.01 14.88 -7.67
C ILE A 8 -11.76 15.33 -8.44
N ALA A 9 -11.92 16.22 -9.44
CA ALA A 9 -10.80 16.71 -10.24
C ALA A 9 -9.81 17.58 -9.43
N GLU A 10 -10.27 18.19 -8.36
CA GLU A 10 -9.46 19.03 -7.45
C GLU A 10 -8.85 18.23 -6.29
N MET A 11 -9.19 16.96 -6.13
CA MET A 11 -8.60 16.12 -5.06
C MET A 11 -7.09 15.93 -5.27
N PRO A 12 -6.28 16.06 -4.21
CA PRO A 12 -4.86 15.80 -4.32
C PRO A 12 -4.60 14.31 -4.62
N THR A 13 -3.63 14.01 -5.48
CA THR A 13 -3.20 12.64 -5.77
C THR A 13 -2.34 12.04 -4.65
N ALA A 14 -1.84 12.87 -3.76
CA ALA A 14 -1.10 12.48 -2.56
C ALA A 14 -1.28 13.54 -1.46
N VAL A 15 -1.28 13.08 -0.20
CA VAL A 15 -1.25 13.96 0.98
C VAL A 15 -0.01 13.60 1.80
N GLU A 16 0.85 14.57 2.04
CA GLU A 16 2.14 14.40 2.70
C GLU A 16 2.15 15.05 4.07
N PHE A 17 2.57 14.29 5.08
CA PHE A 17 2.86 14.72 6.44
C PHE A 17 4.35 14.53 6.74
N ASP A 18 4.78 14.85 7.95
CA ASP A 18 6.20 14.72 8.33
C ASP A 18 6.71 13.28 8.19
N LYS A 19 6.00 12.30 8.73
CA LYS A 19 6.37 10.88 8.73
C LYS A 19 5.45 9.98 7.92
N LEU A 20 4.44 10.54 7.25
CA LEU A 20 3.40 9.77 6.58
C LEU A 20 3.12 10.36 5.19
N LEU A 21 2.97 9.47 4.21
CA LEU A 21 2.49 9.78 2.86
C LEU A 21 1.26 8.95 2.56
N LEU A 22 0.14 9.59 2.29
CA LEU A 22 -1.07 8.95 1.77
C LEU A 22 -1.13 9.17 0.27
N ILE A 23 -1.25 8.11 -0.50
CA ILE A 23 -1.26 8.16 -1.96
C ILE A 23 -2.14 7.04 -2.52
N HIS A 24 -2.86 7.28 -3.63
CA HIS A 24 -3.84 6.31 -4.12
C HIS A 24 -3.21 4.96 -4.50
N ALA A 25 -2.33 4.92 -5.50
CA ALA A 25 -1.73 3.67 -5.97
C ALA A 25 -0.29 3.47 -5.45
N GLY A 26 0.50 4.51 -5.38
CA GLY A 26 1.89 4.44 -4.93
C GLY A 26 2.82 5.37 -5.68
N LEU A 27 4.11 5.10 -5.55
CA LEU A 27 5.20 5.80 -6.23
C LEU A 27 5.95 4.81 -7.14
N ASP A 28 6.54 5.28 -8.19
CA ASP A 28 7.46 4.46 -8.99
C ASP A 28 8.82 4.40 -8.26
N LEU A 29 9.06 3.33 -7.50
CA LEU A 29 10.27 3.17 -6.69
C LEU A 29 11.52 2.82 -7.51
N SER A 30 11.39 2.62 -8.82
CA SER A 30 12.52 2.46 -9.74
C SER A 30 13.17 3.78 -10.15
N LEU A 31 12.55 4.92 -9.84
CA LEU A 31 13.06 6.26 -10.12
C LEU A 31 14.10 6.70 -9.09
N GLU A 32 14.97 7.64 -9.46
CA GLU A 32 16.01 8.16 -8.58
C GLU A 32 15.40 8.96 -7.40
N ASP A 33 14.39 9.79 -7.68
CA ASP A 33 13.61 10.52 -6.65
C ASP A 33 12.11 10.20 -6.84
N PRO A 34 11.62 9.05 -6.32
CA PRO A 34 10.25 8.61 -6.54
C PRO A 34 9.20 9.64 -6.13
N LEU A 35 9.48 10.41 -5.07
CA LEU A 35 8.52 11.38 -4.55
C LEU A 35 8.32 12.57 -5.51
N LYS A 36 9.36 13.01 -6.20
CA LYS A 36 9.28 14.11 -7.16
C LYS A 36 8.94 13.65 -8.57
N GLU A 37 9.51 12.54 -9.00
CA GLU A 37 9.48 12.11 -10.40
C GLU A 37 8.25 11.26 -10.76
N THR A 38 7.58 10.63 -9.77
CA THR A 38 6.33 9.92 -10.06
C THR A 38 5.24 10.88 -10.51
N THR A 39 4.81 10.74 -11.75
CA THR A 39 3.79 11.60 -12.34
C THR A 39 2.44 11.49 -11.61
N PRO A 40 1.56 12.52 -11.64
CA PRO A 40 0.22 12.42 -11.07
C PRO A 40 -0.59 11.23 -11.61
N PHE A 41 -0.41 10.89 -12.89
CA PHE A 41 -1.04 9.71 -13.48
C PHE A 41 -0.54 8.42 -12.83
N ASN A 42 0.79 8.25 -12.69
CA ASN A 42 1.36 7.05 -12.06
C ASN A 42 0.99 6.95 -10.57
N ARG A 43 0.86 8.08 -9.85
CA ARG A 43 0.38 8.07 -8.46
C ARG A 43 -1.02 7.45 -8.31
N MET A 44 -1.80 7.39 -9.40
CA MET A 44 -3.13 6.77 -9.43
C MET A 44 -3.14 5.36 -10.02
N TRP A 45 -2.08 4.92 -10.73
CA TRP A 45 -2.12 3.68 -11.50
C TRP A 45 -0.93 2.74 -11.31
N VAL A 46 0.17 3.18 -10.67
CA VAL A 46 1.37 2.35 -10.53
C VAL A 46 1.07 1.07 -9.73
N ARG A 47 1.67 -0.04 -10.11
CA ARG A 47 1.54 -1.33 -9.43
C ARG A 47 2.91 -1.97 -9.24
N GLU A 48 3.43 -2.66 -10.25
CA GLU A 48 4.65 -3.45 -10.15
C GLU A 48 5.84 -2.63 -9.65
N PRO A 49 6.18 -1.46 -10.25
CA PRO A 49 7.34 -0.66 -9.80
C PRO A 49 7.20 -0.10 -8.37
N TYR A 50 5.99 -0.13 -7.80
CA TYR A 50 5.76 0.23 -6.39
C TYR A 50 5.82 -0.99 -5.46
N ILE A 51 5.37 -2.15 -5.92
CA ILE A 51 5.25 -3.35 -5.09
C ILE A 51 6.56 -4.13 -5.10
N TYR A 52 7.18 -4.28 -6.28
CA TYR A 52 8.26 -5.21 -6.52
C TYR A 52 9.54 -4.54 -7.01
N ASN A 53 10.68 -5.14 -6.68
CA ASN A 53 11.96 -4.80 -7.27
C ASN A 53 12.00 -5.29 -8.73
N MET A 54 11.92 -4.35 -9.69
CA MET A 54 11.80 -4.67 -11.11
C MET A 54 13.07 -5.31 -11.70
N ASP A 55 14.24 -5.06 -11.11
CA ASP A 55 15.50 -5.65 -11.58
C ASP A 55 15.61 -7.13 -11.20
N GLU A 56 14.96 -7.54 -10.14
CA GLU A 56 15.01 -8.91 -9.61
C GLU A 56 13.78 -9.77 -9.97
N THR A 57 12.73 -9.17 -10.52
CA THR A 57 11.49 -9.87 -10.92
C THR A 57 11.63 -10.72 -12.19
N LYS A 58 12.83 -11.15 -12.55
CA LYS A 58 13.02 -12.11 -13.66
C LYS A 58 12.31 -13.44 -13.42
N ASN A 59 12.03 -13.79 -12.18
CA ASN A 59 11.19 -14.93 -11.81
C ASN A 59 9.80 -14.46 -11.34
N ARG A 60 8.81 -14.50 -12.23
CA ARG A 60 7.43 -14.09 -11.93
C ARG A 60 6.72 -14.97 -10.89
N GLU A 61 7.25 -16.15 -10.58
CA GLU A 61 6.66 -17.06 -9.60
C GLU A 61 6.98 -16.61 -8.16
N HIS A 62 8.11 -15.93 -7.95
CA HIS A 62 8.57 -15.42 -6.66
C HIS A 62 9.07 -13.99 -6.78
N PRO A 63 8.16 -13.01 -6.97
CA PRO A 63 8.58 -11.62 -7.09
C PRO A 63 9.15 -11.11 -5.76
N ILE A 64 10.23 -10.36 -5.83
CA ILE A 64 10.86 -9.75 -4.66
C ILE A 64 10.24 -8.38 -4.40
N PHE A 65 9.88 -8.11 -3.16
CA PHE A 65 9.33 -6.81 -2.78
C PHE A 65 10.36 -5.70 -2.96
N ALA A 66 9.91 -4.55 -3.47
CA ALA A 66 10.76 -3.38 -3.57
C ALA A 66 11.12 -2.81 -2.19
N HIS A 67 12.28 -2.17 -2.08
CA HIS A 67 12.68 -1.37 -0.93
C HIS A 67 11.92 -0.03 -0.90
N ASN A 68 11.76 0.54 0.30
CA ASN A 68 11.23 1.89 0.47
C ASN A 68 12.39 2.88 0.70
N PRO A 69 12.83 3.62 -0.34
CA PRO A 69 13.94 4.56 -0.20
C PRO A 69 13.52 5.87 0.49
N ILE A 70 12.21 6.01 0.79
CA ILE A 70 11.66 7.24 1.35
C ILE A 70 11.58 7.11 2.86
N ALA A 71 12.10 8.11 3.58
CA ALA A 71 12.06 8.15 5.05
C ALA A 71 10.66 8.46 5.61
N LYS A 72 9.60 7.95 4.97
CA LYS A 72 8.21 8.09 5.36
C LYS A 72 7.48 6.77 5.23
N THR A 73 6.56 6.53 6.13
CA THR A 73 5.53 5.49 5.95
C THR A 73 4.65 5.85 4.76
N ILE A 74 4.44 4.90 3.86
CA ILE A 74 3.58 5.10 2.69
C ILE A 74 2.33 4.25 2.85
N VAL A 75 1.15 4.85 2.68
CA VAL A 75 -0.15 4.16 2.74
C VAL A 75 -0.83 4.25 1.38
N THR A 76 -1.19 3.10 0.83
CA THR A 76 -1.80 2.99 -0.50
C THR A 76 -3.03 2.09 -0.51
N GLY A 77 -3.93 2.37 -1.44
CA GLY A 77 -5.04 1.51 -1.86
C GLY A 77 -4.80 0.87 -3.23
N HIS A 78 -5.76 1.00 -4.15
CA HIS A 78 -5.72 0.68 -5.57
C HIS A 78 -5.48 -0.79 -5.94
N THR A 79 -4.54 -1.48 -5.31
CA THR A 79 -4.26 -2.90 -5.57
C THR A 79 -4.79 -3.72 -4.40
N PRO A 80 -5.85 -4.54 -4.60
CA PRO A 80 -6.37 -5.41 -3.56
C PRO A 80 -5.27 -6.26 -2.94
N THR A 81 -5.19 -6.27 -1.62
CA THR A 81 -4.06 -6.89 -0.92
C THR A 81 -3.96 -8.40 -1.14
N ALA A 82 -5.07 -9.06 -1.51
CA ALA A 82 -5.06 -10.46 -1.93
C ALA A 82 -4.23 -10.72 -3.20
N LEU A 83 -4.01 -9.70 -4.04
CA LEU A 83 -3.21 -9.80 -5.25
C LEU A 83 -1.73 -9.50 -5.03
N ILE A 84 -1.36 -9.07 -3.83
CA ILE A 84 0.02 -8.73 -3.48
C ILE A 84 0.65 -9.95 -2.80
N TYR A 85 1.59 -10.60 -3.47
CA TYR A 85 2.35 -11.74 -2.98
C TYR A 85 3.80 -11.62 -3.41
N GLY A 86 4.73 -12.14 -2.64
CA GLY A 86 6.15 -12.06 -2.95
C GLY A 86 7.00 -12.39 -1.74
N ASP A 87 8.30 -12.37 -1.94
CA ASP A 87 9.30 -12.68 -0.95
C ASP A 87 10.14 -11.44 -0.61
N TYR A 88 10.79 -11.48 0.52
CA TYR A 88 11.80 -10.49 0.89
C TYR A 88 13.15 -10.89 0.32
N GLU A 89 13.93 -9.91 -0.14
CA GLU A 89 15.29 -10.13 -0.60
C GLU A 89 16.11 -10.86 0.49
N ASN A 90 16.89 -11.83 0.08
CA ASN A 90 17.73 -12.65 0.98
C ASN A 90 16.97 -13.32 2.15
N ASN A 91 15.68 -13.58 2.00
CA ASN A 91 14.80 -14.12 3.04
C ASN A 91 14.81 -13.29 4.35
N VAL A 92 14.99 -11.99 4.24
CA VAL A 92 14.95 -11.08 5.38
C VAL A 92 13.55 -11.11 6.01
N LYS A 93 13.48 -11.26 7.33
CA LYS A 93 12.21 -11.21 8.05
C LYS A 93 11.76 -9.75 8.21
N PRO A 94 10.47 -9.45 7.97
CA PRO A 94 9.96 -8.09 8.16
C PRO A 94 10.11 -7.64 9.62
N SER A 95 10.33 -6.35 9.80
CA SER A 95 10.44 -5.73 11.13
C SER A 95 9.11 -5.73 11.89
N LEU A 96 8.00 -5.68 11.16
CA LEU A 96 6.66 -5.79 11.74
C LEU A 96 6.15 -7.23 11.66
N PRO A 97 5.42 -7.70 12.69
CA PRO A 97 4.76 -8.99 12.59
C PRO A 97 3.77 -8.96 11.42
N PRO A 98 3.67 -10.05 10.65
CA PRO A 98 2.61 -10.17 9.66
C PRO A 98 1.27 -9.96 10.38
N THR A 99 0.36 -9.19 9.79
CA THR A 99 -1.02 -9.11 10.25
C THR A 99 -1.62 -10.50 10.08
N SER A 100 -1.62 -11.31 11.14
CA SER A 100 -2.14 -12.67 11.10
C SER A 100 -3.63 -12.63 11.36
N PHE A 101 -4.42 -12.98 10.35
CA PHE A 101 -5.80 -13.33 10.56
C PHE A 101 -5.93 -14.85 10.47
N SER A 102 -6.55 -15.46 11.49
CA SER A 102 -6.92 -16.86 11.46
C SER A 102 -8.08 -17.06 10.47
N ASP A 103 -8.02 -18.17 9.73
CA ASP A 103 -9.14 -18.76 8.98
C ASP A 103 -9.71 -18.00 7.77
N GLY A 104 -8.85 -17.35 6.97
CA GLY A 104 -9.24 -16.89 5.62
C GLY A 104 -10.08 -15.62 5.57
N TYR A 105 -10.24 -14.90 6.65
CA TYR A 105 -10.93 -13.62 6.75
C TYR A 105 -10.12 -12.59 7.52
N PRO A 106 -10.10 -11.31 7.03
CA PRO A 106 -10.57 -10.85 5.74
C PRO A 106 -9.72 -11.35 4.56
N LYS A 107 -10.32 -11.54 3.38
CA LYS A 107 -9.61 -11.99 2.17
C LYS A 107 -8.58 -10.99 1.67
N CYS A 108 -8.81 -9.72 1.94
CA CYS A 108 -7.91 -8.60 1.64
C CYS A 108 -7.53 -7.86 2.92
N PRO A 109 -6.80 -8.47 3.86
CA PRO A 109 -6.35 -7.78 5.07
C PRO A 109 -5.37 -6.67 4.74
N VAL A 110 -5.20 -5.72 5.66
CA VAL A 110 -4.09 -4.77 5.57
C VAL A 110 -2.78 -5.53 5.45
N LYS A 111 -1.99 -5.22 4.44
CA LYS A 111 -0.67 -5.82 4.24
C LYS A 111 0.41 -4.79 4.51
N VAL A 112 1.44 -5.20 5.21
CA VAL A 112 2.60 -4.36 5.50
C VAL A 112 3.84 -4.99 4.86
N ILE A 113 4.60 -4.18 4.14
CA ILE A 113 5.92 -4.55 3.61
C ILE A 113 6.93 -3.62 4.24
N GLN A 114 7.93 -4.17 4.94
CA GLN A 114 8.97 -3.41 5.58
C GLN A 114 10.27 -4.23 5.65
N TYR A 115 11.33 -3.70 5.09
CA TYR A 115 12.68 -4.18 5.38
C TYR A 115 13.21 -3.58 6.68
N PRO A 116 14.20 -4.19 7.33
CA PRO A 116 14.89 -3.59 8.47
C PRO A 116 15.41 -2.18 8.13
N GLU A 117 15.34 -1.26 9.08
CA GLU A 117 15.79 0.13 8.96
C GLU A 117 15.03 1.01 7.96
N GLU A 118 13.98 0.47 7.30
CA GLU A 118 13.12 1.24 6.41
C GLU A 118 11.79 1.64 7.05
N SER A 119 11.21 2.72 6.55
CA SER A 119 9.82 3.06 6.86
C SER A 119 8.84 2.08 6.18
N PRO A 120 7.76 1.65 6.84
CA PRO A 120 6.85 0.66 6.29
C PRO A 120 6.02 1.21 5.12
N ARG A 121 5.58 0.28 4.26
CA ARG A 121 4.55 0.51 3.26
C ARG A 121 3.30 -0.29 3.64
N TYR A 122 2.19 0.42 3.85
CA TYR A 122 0.88 -0.17 4.15
C TYR A 122 0.04 -0.22 2.88
N PHE A 123 -0.50 -1.38 2.58
CA PHE A 123 -1.46 -1.63 1.51
C PHE A 123 -2.81 -1.91 2.16
N ILE A 124 -3.80 -1.04 1.91
CA ILE A 124 -5.06 -1.06 2.65
C ILE A 124 -6.29 -1.35 1.79
N ASP A 125 -6.11 -1.67 0.49
CA ASP A 125 -7.25 -1.97 -0.38
C ASP A 125 -7.91 -3.29 -0.01
N GLY A 126 -9.12 -3.21 0.52
CA GLY A 126 -9.92 -4.35 0.93
C GLY A 126 -10.62 -5.10 -0.22
N GLY A 127 -10.42 -4.69 -1.48
CA GLY A 127 -10.99 -5.38 -2.64
C GLY A 127 -12.51 -5.25 -2.80
N ASN A 128 -13.11 -4.15 -2.36
CA ASN A 128 -14.57 -3.94 -2.41
C ASN A 128 -15.19 -4.08 -3.81
N HIS A 129 -14.42 -3.83 -4.87
CA HIS A 129 -14.85 -4.00 -6.26
C HIS A 129 -14.78 -5.45 -6.73
N MET A 130 -14.14 -6.35 -5.98
CA MET A 130 -14.09 -7.78 -6.30
C MET A 130 -15.43 -8.41 -5.94
N THR A 131 -15.86 -9.39 -6.73
CA THR A 131 -17.19 -10.03 -6.62
C THR A 131 -17.39 -10.89 -5.35
N TYR A 132 -16.46 -10.87 -4.44
CA TYR A 132 -16.58 -11.59 -3.17
C TYR A 132 -17.42 -10.76 -2.20
N LYS A 133 -18.57 -11.31 -1.79
CA LYS A 133 -19.52 -10.65 -0.86
C LYS A 133 -18.93 -10.32 0.51
N GLU A 134 -17.73 -10.82 0.78
CA GLU A 134 -17.07 -10.72 2.06
C GLU A 134 -15.90 -9.70 2.09
N ASN A 135 -15.72 -8.94 1.02
CA ASN A 135 -14.72 -7.87 0.97
C ASN A 135 -15.39 -6.53 1.32
N TYR A 136 -15.20 -6.06 2.53
CA TYR A 136 -15.86 -4.86 3.04
C TYR A 136 -14.97 -3.61 3.09
N GLY A 137 -13.71 -3.75 2.71
CA GLY A 137 -12.72 -2.69 2.83
C GLY A 137 -12.01 -2.68 4.17
N ASN A 138 -11.00 -1.85 4.25
CA ASN A 138 -10.23 -1.62 5.45
C ASN A 138 -10.30 -0.16 5.83
N ILE A 139 -10.45 0.13 7.11
CA ILE A 139 -10.34 1.48 7.67
C ILE A 139 -9.14 1.46 8.62
N CYS A 140 -8.20 2.37 8.40
CA CYS A 140 -6.98 2.44 9.19
C CYS A 140 -6.80 3.83 9.79
N VAL A 141 -6.32 3.88 11.02
CA VAL A 141 -5.98 5.12 11.72
C VAL A 141 -4.48 5.19 11.91
N PHE A 142 -3.87 6.29 11.51
CA PHE A 142 -2.43 6.51 11.58
C PHE A 142 -2.09 7.70 12.46
N ASP A 143 -1.00 7.59 13.22
CA ASP A 143 -0.32 8.73 13.84
C ASP A 143 0.62 9.35 12.79
N GLU A 144 0.28 10.54 12.30
CA GLU A 144 1.02 11.21 11.24
C GLU A 144 2.43 11.66 11.65
N THR A 145 2.61 11.92 12.97
CA THR A 145 3.90 12.38 13.51
C THR A 145 4.90 11.25 13.70
N LYS A 146 4.40 10.03 13.90
CA LYS A 146 5.22 8.82 14.08
C LYS A 146 5.26 7.95 12.82
N GLY A 147 4.31 8.12 11.89
CA GLY A 147 4.18 7.28 10.72
C GLY A 147 3.80 5.84 11.07
N VAL A 148 2.98 5.62 12.09
CA VAL A 148 2.57 4.27 12.51
C VAL A 148 1.06 4.12 12.47
N MET A 149 0.59 2.93 12.11
CA MET A 149 -0.81 2.58 12.24
C MET A 149 -1.11 2.31 13.72
N ILE A 150 -2.15 2.96 14.27
CA ILE A 150 -2.54 2.86 15.68
C ILE A 150 -3.82 2.08 15.88
N ASP A 151 -4.65 1.97 14.83
CA ASP A 151 -5.89 1.19 14.85
C ASP A 151 -6.30 0.79 13.44
N SER A 152 -7.07 -0.30 13.31
CA SER A 152 -7.67 -0.70 12.03
C SER A 152 -8.94 -1.52 12.23
N ASP A 153 -9.94 -1.26 11.38
CA ASP A 153 -11.08 -2.15 11.14
C ASP A 153 -10.91 -2.78 9.75
N GLN A 154 -10.79 -4.10 9.72
CA GLN A 154 -10.40 -4.84 8.52
C GLN A 154 -11.55 -5.72 8.02
N GLY A 155 -12.64 -5.10 7.67
CA GLY A 155 -13.78 -5.77 7.04
C GLY A 155 -14.50 -6.77 7.94
N ILE A 156 -14.40 -6.62 9.24
CA ILE A 156 -15.17 -7.42 10.19
C ILE A 156 -16.54 -6.77 10.33
N ASN A 157 -17.57 -7.40 9.76
CA ASN A 157 -18.95 -7.05 10.11
C ASN A 157 -19.24 -7.52 11.53
N THR A 158 -19.16 -6.63 12.48
CA THR A 158 -19.91 -6.73 13.73
C THR A 158 -21.27 -6.04 13.51
N ILE A 159 -22.19 -6.74 12.89
CA ILE A 159 -23.63 -6.43 13.01
C ILE A 159 -24.22 -7.45 13.95
#